data_62157f1d6eba541657aa0f92d1cf4b93
#
_entry.id   62157f1d6eba541657aa0f92d1cf4b93
#
_cell.length_a   1.000
_cell.length_b   1.000
_cell.length_c   1.000
_cell.angle_alpha   90.00
_cell.angle_beta   90.00
_cell.angle_gamma   90.00
#
_symmetry.space_group_name_H-M   'P 1'
#
loop_
_entity.id
_entity.type
_entity.pdbx_description
1 polymer ?
#
loop_
_entity_poly.entity_id
_entity_poly.type
_entity_poly.pdbx_seq_one_letter_code
_entity_poly.pdbx_strand_id
1 'polypeptide(L)'
;MAPSHLHERSPATVVTVDVTAARELVASAGLRYLDVRTEEEWSKGHLDNSLNVPYMFITSQGREKNPLFVEQVASLFTKEEHVVVGCQSGKRSELACVDLLAAGFKNVKNMGGGYAAWLQNGFPVHNPPRSG
;
A
#
# COMPACT_ATOMS: atom_id res chain seq x y z
N MET A 1 6.24 30.12 19.87
CA MET A 1 6.11 29.48 19.45
C MET A 1 6.03 28.94 19.04
N ALA A 2 5.68 28.77 18.95
CA ALA A 2 5.46 27.91 18.33
C ALA A 2 5.28 27.40 17.98
N PRO A 3 5.20 27.42 17.93
CA PRO A 3 5.00 26.59 17.47
C PRO A 3 4.93 25.93 17.17
N SER A 4 4.77 25.87 17.32
CA SER A 4 4.67 25.08 16.88
C SER A 4 4.64 24.54 16.67
N HIS A 5 4.40 24.44 16.94
CA HIS A 5 4.20 23.68 16.72
C HIS A 5 4.24 22.90 16.53
N LEU A 6 4.25 22.96 16.89
CA LEU A 6 4.24 22.15 16.74
C LEU A 6 3.95 21.45 16.52
N HIS A 7 3.54 21.46 16.60
CA HIS A 7 3.16 20.82 16.31
C HIS A 7 3.16 19.97 16.16
N GLU A 8 3.06 20.02 16.45
CA GLU A 8 2.93 19.29 16.37
C GLU A 8 2.88 18.74 15.72
N ARG A 9 3.10 18.25 16.12
CA ARG A 9 2.88 17.67 15.25
C ARG A 9 1.97 16.70 15.06
N SER A 10 0.91 16.88 14.42
CA SER A 10 0.06 15.78 13.98
C SER A 10 0.79 14.88 13.02
N PRO A 11 0.49 13.58 13.02
CA PRO A 11 1.03 12.70 11.99
C PRO A 11 0.68 13.26 10.63
N ALA A 12 1.57 13.08 9.68
CA ALA A 12 1.29 13.50 8.32
C ALA A 12 -0.01 12.84 7.86
N THR A 13 -0.86 13.63 7.24
CA THR A 13 -2.14 13.13 6.74
C THR A 13 -1.89 12.17 5.58
N VAL A 14 -2.50 11.00 5.65
CA VAL A 14 -2.45 10.04 4.56
C VAL A 14 -3.30 10.55 3.40
N VAL A 15 -2.72 10.65 2.23
CA VAL A 15 -3.46 10.97 1.01
C VAL A 15 -4.09 9.69 0.49
N THR A 16 -5.42 9.67 0.36
CA THR A 16 -6.14 8.53 -0.16
C THR A 16 -6.75 8.90 -1.50
N VAL A 17 -6.54 8.06 -2.50
CA VAL A 17 -7.13 8.21 -3.83
C VAL A 17 -8.01 7.02 -4.10
N ASP A 18 -9.03 7.18 -4.97
CA ASP A 18 -9.87 6.04 -5.33
C ASP A 18 -9.17 5.18 -6.38
N VAL A 19 -9.79 4.05 -6.73
CA VAL A 19 -9.15 3.10 -7.65
C VAL A 19 -9.02 3.67 -9.05
N THR A 20 -9.90 4.57 -9.47
CA THR A 20 -9.80 5.20 -10.78
C THR A 20 -8.58 6.12 -10.85
N ALA A 21 -8.39 6.96 -9.83
CA ALA A 21 -7.22 7.83 -9.75
C ALA A 21 -5.94 7.01 -9.60
N ALA A 22 -5.99 5.94 -8.79
CA ALA A 22 -4.83 5.07 -8.61
C ALA A 22 -4.42 4.42 -9.94
N ARG A 23 -5.39 3.98 -10.72
CA ARG A 23 -5.09 3.38 -12.02
C ARG A 23 -4.39 4.36 -12.94
N GLU A 24 -4.86 5.62 -12.95
CA GLU A 24 -4.21 6.66 -13.75
C GLU A 24 -2.77 6.88 -13.31
N LEU A 25 -2.54 6.93 -12.02
CA LEU A 25 -1.20 7.15 -11.49
C LEU A 25 -0.25 6.01 -11.89
N VAL A 26 -0.72 4.78 -11.78
CA VAL A 26 0.13 3.62 -12.07
C VAL A 26 0.30 3.44 -13.58
N ALA A 27 -0.79 3.53 -14.34
CA ALA A 27 -0.76 3.22 -15.77
C ALA A 27 -0.20 4.37 -16.61
N SER A 28 -0.57 5.60 -16.28
CA SER A 28 -0.22 6.76 -17.10
C SER A 28 0.96 7.54 -16.55
N ALA A 29 1.04 7.71 -15.24
CA ALA A 29 2.13 8.46 -14.62
C ALA A 29 3.30 7.57 -14.19
N GLY A 30 3.15 6.26 -14.29
CA GLY A 30 4.25 5.34 -14.03
C GLY A 30 4.59 5.13 -12.58
N LEU A 31 3.68 5.45 -11.65
CA LEU A 31 3.93 5.20 -10.24
C LEU A 31 3.98 3.69 -9.98
N ARG A 32 4.82 3.31 -9.03
CA ARG A 32 4.91 1.92 -8.63
C ARG A 32 3.79 1.61 -7.64
N TYR A 33 3.45 0.33 -7.54
CA TYR A 33 2.38 -0.13 -6.66
C TYR A 33 2.92 -1.10 -5.62
N LEU A 34 2.62 -0.82 -4.37
CA LEU A 34 3.01 -1.68 -3.24
C LEU A 34 1.76 -2.32 -2.66
N ASP A 35 1.69 -3.64 -2.73
CA ASP A 35 0.59 -4.43 -2.19
C ASP A 35 1.00 -4.89 -0.80
N VAL A 36 0.25 -4.46 0.22
CA VAL A 36 0.58 -4.78 1.61
C VAL A 36 -0.30 -5.89 2.19
N ARG A 37 -1.00 -6.62 1.31
CA ARG A 37 -1.75 -7.81 1.72
C ARG A 37 -0.78 -8.93 2.08
N THR A 38 -1.31 -10.02 2.60
CA THR A 38 -0.47 -11.19 2.86
C THR A 38 0.04 -11.77 1.54
N GLU A 39 1.12 -12.51 1.64
CA GLU A 39 1.69 -13.18 0.47
C GLU A 39 0.67 -14.13 -0.16
N GLU A 40 -0.11 -14.81 0.65
CA GLU A 40 -1.15 -15.70 0.15
C GLU A 40 -2.21 -14.95 -0.66
N GLU A 41 -2.68 -13.82 -0.14
CA GLU A 41 -3.65 -13.01 -0.88
C GLU A 41 -3.07 -12.54 -2.21
N TRP A 42 -1.82 -12.05 -2.16
CA TRP A 42 -1.16 -11.55 -3.36
C TRP A 42 -0.97 -12.65 -4.40
N SER A 43 -0.63 -13.85 -3.96
CA SER A 43 -0.38 -14.95 -4.89
C SER A 43 -1.63 -15.40 -5.64
N LYS A 44 -2.81 -15.09 -5.11
CA LYS A 44 -4.07 -15.47 -5.76
C LYS A 44 -4.54 -14.48 -6.81
N GLY A 45 -3.91 -13.33 -6.88
CA GLY A 45 -4.25 -12.28 -7.85
C GLY A 45 -3.78 -10.94 -7.34
N HIS A 46 -3.22 -10.14 -8.23
CA HIS A 46 -2.65 -8.83 -7.86
C HIS A 46 -2.56 -7.95 -9.09
N LEU A 47 -2.32 -6.65 -8.87
CA LEU A 47 -2.07 -5.73 -9.97
C LEU A 47 -0.75 -6.10 -10.64
N ASP A 48 -0.71 -5.97 -11.98
CA ASP A 48 0.53 -6.21 -12.72
C ASP A 48 1.65 -5.32 -12.19
N ASN A 49 2.84 -5.91 -12.09
CA ASN A 49 4.05 -5.23 -11.64
C ASN A 49 3.98 -4.73 -10.20
N SER A 50 3.00 -5.19 -9.41
CA SER A 50 2.95 -4.83 -8.00
C SER A 50 4.02 -5.60 -7.24
N LEU A 51 4.58 -4.94 -6.22
CA LEU A 51 5.49 -5.58 -5.28
C LEU A 51 4.72 -5.87 -4.01
N ASN A 52 5.02 -6.99 -3.37
CA ASN A 52 4.29 -7.41 -2.17
C ASN A 52 5.20 -7.37 -0.95
N VAL A 53 4.81 -6.55 0.02
CA VAL A 53 5.43 -6.57 1.35
C VAL A 53 4.28 -6.55 2.34
N PRO A 54 4.01 -7.67 3.01
CA PRO A 54 2.87 -7.73 3.92
C PRO A 54 3.00 -6.76 5.09
N TYR A 55 1.94 -6.02 5.37
CA TYR A 55 1.88 -5.18 6.57
C TYR A 55 1.61 -6.02 7.81
N MET A 56 0.81 -7.06 7.66
CA MET A 56 0.46 -7.99 8.73
C MET A 56 0.56 -9.42 8.25
N PHE A 57 0.87 -10.31 9.18
CA PHE A 57 0.80 -11.75 8.94
C PHE A 57 -0.46 -12.30 9.61
N ILE A 58 -1.00 -13.37 9.05
CA ILE A 58 -2.10 -14.10 9.65
C ILE A 58 -1.50 -15.37 10.25
N THR A 59 -1.61 -15.50 11.56
CA THR A 59 -1.03 -16.64 12.30
C THR A 59 -2.13 -17.37 13.05
N SER A 60 -1.78 -18.46 13.69
CA SER A 60 -2.73 -19.20 14.52
C SER A 60 -3.22 -18.36 15.73
N GLN A 61 -2.51 -17.29 16.04
CA GLN A 61 -2.86 -16.40 17.15
C GLN A 61 -3.65 -15.18 16.68
N GLY A 62 -3.93 -15.07 15.37
CA GLY A 62 -4.62 -13.94 14.79
C GLY A 62 -3.71 -13.16 13.90
N ARG A 63 -3.96 -11.85 13.80
CA ARG A 63 -3.16 -10.97 12.94
C ARG A 63 -2.03 -10.36 13.74
N GLU A 64 -0.83 -10.42 13.16
CA GLU A 64 0.36 -9.86 13.79
C GLU A 64 1.03 -8.92 12.81
N LYS A 65 1.36 -7.72 13.29
CA LYS A 65 2.05 -6.75 12.46
C LYS A 65 3.43 -7.28 12.07
N ASN A 66 3.81 -7.01 10.81
CA ASN A 66 5.15 -7.35 10.33
C ASN A 66 6.15 -6.35 10.90
N PRO A 67 7.01 -6.75 11.85
CA PRO A 67 7.91 -5.79 12.49
C PRO A 67 9.00 -5.28 11.56
N LEU A 68 9.21 -5.93 10.42
CA LEU A 68 10.23 -5.53 9.46
C LEU A 68 9.63 -4.81 8.25
N PHE A 69 8.35 -4.42 8.34
CA PHE A 69 7.65 -3.85 7.19
C PHE A 69 8.39 -2.66 6.58
N VAL A 70 8.70 -1.66 7.41
CA VAL A 70 9.37 -0.45 6.92
C VAL A 70 10.73 -0.77 6.32
N GLU A 71 11.50 -1.65 6.96
CA GLU A 71 12.81 -2.03 6.46
C GLU A 71 12.71 -2.75 5.12
N GLN A 72 11.72 -3.61 4.96
CA GLN A 72 11.52 -4.34 3.72
C GLN A 72 11.12 -3.40 2.60
N VAL A 73 10.24 -2.44 2.89
CA VAL A 73 9.86 -1.44 1.90
C VAL A 73 11.07 -0.60 1.51
N ALA A 74 11.88 -0.21 2.48
CA ALA A 74 13.07 0.61 2.22
C ALA A 74 14.10 -0.11 1.35
N SER A 75 14.07 -1.44 1.32
CA SER A 75 14.97 -2.19 0.44
C SER A 75 14.51 -2.20 -1.02
N LEU A 76 13.24 -1.85 -1.26
CA LEU A 76 12.64 -1.91 -2.59
C LEU A 76 12.35 -0.52 -3.17
N PHE A 77 12.12 0.47 -2.33
CA PHE A 77 11.72 1.81 -2.77
C PHE A 77 12.58 2.85 -2.06
N THR A 78 12.91 3.92 -2.79
CA THR A 78 13.54 5.08 -2.14
C THR A 78 12.47 5.93 -1.49
N LYS A 79 12.88 6.78 -0.56
CA LYS A 79 11.94 7.62 0.18
C LYS A 79 11.31 8.71 -0.66
N GLU A 80 11.90 9.03 -1.80
CA GLU A 80 11.38 10.03 -2.73
C GLU A 80 10.47 9.45 -3.79
N GLU A 81 10.47 8.14 -3.98
CA GLU A 81 9.63 7.53 -5.01
C GLU A 81 8.16 7.75 -4.74
N HIS A 82 7.41 7.91 -5.81
CA HIS A 82 5.95 8.00 -5.75
C HIS A 82 5.37 6.60 -5.83
N VAL A 83 4.64 6.20 -4.81
CA VAL A 83 4.15 4.83 -4.67
C VAL A 83 2.67 4.85 -4.27
N VAL A 84 1.88 4.05 -4.95
CA VAL A 84 0.49 3.77 -4.54
C VAL A 84 0.52 2.53 -3.68
N VAL A 85 -0.08 2.59 -2.49
CA VAL A 85 -0.08 1.50 -1.52
C VAL A 85 -1.50 0.97 -1.39
N GLY A 86 -1.68 -0.33 -1.54
CA GLY A 86 -3.01 -0.92 -1.49
C GLY A 86 -3.07 -2.20 -0.68
N CYS A 87 -4.27 -2.49 -0.20
CA CYS A 87 -4.57 -3.77 0.44
C CYS A 87 -5.94 -4.24 -0.07
N GLN A 88 -6.61 -5.12 0.67
CA GLN A 88 -7.90 -5.65 0.20
C GLN A 88 -9.00 -4.59 0.23
N SER A 89 -9.09 -3.81 1.32
CA SER A 89 -10.16 -2.84 1.51
C SER A 89 -9.68 -1.40 1.66
N GLY A 90 -8.38 -1.20 1.79
CA GLY A 90 -7.80 0.12 2.02
C GLY A 90 -7.41 0.38 3.47
N LYS A 91 -7.75 -0.51 4.40
CA LYS A 91 -7.46 -0.29 5.83
C LYS A 91 -6.02 -0.55 6.21
N ARG A 92 -5.49 -1.72 5.85
CA ARG A 92 -4.10 -2.05 6.14
C ARG A 92 -3.16 -1.10 5.42
N SER A 93 -3.51 -0.74 4.19
CA SER A 93 -2.66 0.16 3.41
C SER A 93 -2.68 1.58 3.98
N GLU A 94 -3.79 2.00 4.57
CA GLU A 94 -3.83 3.30 5.24
C GLU A 94 -2.87 3.31 6.43
N LEU A 95 -2.90 2.26 7.25
CA LEU A 95 -1.98 2.14 8.38
C LEU A 95 -0.54 2.04 7.91
N ALA A 96 -0.31 1.32 6.82
CA ALA A 96 1.01 1.20 6.23
C ALA A 96 1.54 2.56 5.79
N CYS A 97 0.69 3.38 5.18
CA CYS A 97 1.09 4.73 4.78
C CYS A 97 1.48 5.58 5.97
N VAL A 98 0.75 5.46 7.09
CA VAL A 98 1.10 6.20 8.30
C VAL A 98 2.52 5.84 8.74
N ASP A 99 2.83 4.54 8.77
CA ASP A 99 4.15 4.09 9.19
C ASP A 99 5.23 4.53 8.21
N LEU A 100 4.95 4.47 6.92
CA LEU A 100 5.92 4.88 5.89
C LEU A 100 6.19 6.38 5.95
N LEU A 101 5.14 7.19 6.11
CA LEU A 101 5.31 8.63 6.24
C LEU A 101 6.15 8.95 7.48
N ALA A 102 5.89 8.27 8.60
CA ALA A 102 6.66 8.47 9.82
C ALA A 102 8.14 8.10 9.63
N ALA A 103 8.42 7.17 8.72
CA ALA A 103 9.79 6.73 8.43
C ALA A 103 10.47 7.59 7.37
N GLY A 104 9.80 8.62 6.86
CA GLY A 104 10.38 9.55 5.91
C GLY A 104 10.06 9.30 4.44
N PHE A 105 9.20 8.35 4.14
CA PHE A 105 8.69 8.19 2.76
C PHE A 105 7.73 9.33 2.48
N LYS A 106 7.97 10.09 1.43
CA LYS A 106 7.32 11.38 1.23
C LYS A 106 6.13 11.33 0.29
N ASN A 107 6.10 10.34 -0.60
CA ASN A 107 5.16 10.35 -1.73
C ASN A 107 4.36 9.06 -1.81
N VAL A 108 3.88 8.57 -0.67
CA VAL A 108 3.02 7.38 -0.64
C VAL A 108 1.57 7.81 -0.59
N LYS A 109 0.73 7.11 -1.34
CA LYS A 109 -0.71 7.38 -1.41
C LYS A 109 -1.46 6.07 -1.17
N ASN A 110 -2.49 6.13 -0.36
CA ASN A 110 -3.34 4.97 -0.09
C ASN A 110 -4.39 4.83 -1.18
N MET A 111 -4.59 3.61 -1.68
CA MET A 111 -5.69 3.33 -2.61
C MET A 111 -6.93 2.96 -1.80
N GLY A 112 -7.87 3.90 -1.69
CA GLY A 112 -9.11 3.68 -0.98
C GLY A 112 -9.98 2.65 -1.69
N GLY A 113 -10.69 1.83 -0.94
CA GLY A 113 -11.48 0.74 -1.49
C GLY A 113 -10.66 -0.49 -1.83
N GLY A 114 -9.37 -0.34 -2.04
CA GLY A 114 -8.43 -1.43 -2.21
C GLY A 114 -8.68 -2.32 -3.41
N TYR A 115 -8.11 -3.51 -3.32
CA TYR A 115 -8.21 -4.51 -4.38
C TYR A 115 -9.66 -4.88 -4.68
N ALA A 116 -10.52 -4.90 -3.65
CA ALA A 116 -11.93 -5.19 -3.85
C ALA A 116 -12.60 -4.20 -4.80
N ALA A 117 -12.36 -2.89 -4.60
CA ALA A 117 -12.91 -1.86 -5.47
C ALA A 117 -12.29 -1.92 -6.87
N TRP A 118 -11.00 -2.25 -6.94
CA TRP A 118 -10.30 -2.43 -8.22
C TRP A 118 -10.99 -3.50 -9.06
N LEU A 119 -11.30 -4.64 -8.45
CA LEU A 119 -12.00 -5.73 -9.12
C LEU A 119 -13.42 -5.35 -9.51
N GLN A 120 -14.13 -4.63 -8.63
CA GLN A 120 -15.50 -4.20 -8.91
C GLN A 120 -15.59 -3.28 -10.12
N ASN A 121 -14.53 -2.52 -10.38
CA ASN A 121 -14.45 -1.64 -11.54
C ASN A 121 -13.97 -2.36 -12.80
N GLY A 122 -13.68 -3.66 -12.71
CA GLY A 122 -13.24 -4.45 -13.85
C GLY A 122 -11.86 -4.10 -14.35
N PHE A 123 -11.03 -3.52 -13.50
CA PHE A 123 -9.68 -3.13 -13.89
C PHE A 123 -8.76 -4.35 -13.96
N PRO A 124 -7.73 -4.31 -14.81
CA PRO A 124 -6.92 -5.50 -15.09
C PRO A 124 -6.07 -5.93 -13.90
N VAL A 125 -5.96 -7.23 -13.72
CA VAL A 125 -5.13 -7.83 -12.69
C VAL A 125 -4.39 -9.02 -13.28
N HIS A 126 -3.31 -9.40 -12.61
CA HIS A 126 -2.61 -10.62 -12.91
C HIS A 126 -3.17 -11.73 -12.03
N ASN A 127 -3.64 -12.79 -12.67
CA ASN A 127 -4.07 -14.00 -11.97
C ASN A 127 -3.11 -15.10 -12.34
N PRO A 128 -2.56 -15.83 -11.35
CA PRO A 128 -1.70 -16.96 -11.68
C PRO A 128 -2.52 -18.02 -12.38
N PRO A 129 -1.89 -18.84 -13.24
CA PRO A 129 -2.61 -19.90 -13.91
C PRO A 129 -3.21 -20.85 -12.90
N ARG A 130 -4.43 -21.27 -13.16
CA ARG A 130 -5.06 -22.25 -12.32
C ARG A 130 -4.37 -23.59 -12.53
N SER A 131 -4.05 -24.25 -11.44
CA SER A 131 -3.52 -25.58 -11.56
C SER A 131 -4.68 -26.53 -11.80
N GLY A 132 -4.60 -27.14 -12.89
CA GLY A 132 -5.46 -28.21 -13.33
C GLY A 132 -6.91 -28.06 -13.23
#